data_b9a1a680c6a53aae7c59b0e02524bba2
#
_entry.id   b9a1a680c6a53aae7c59b0e02524bba2
#
_cell.length_a   1.000
_cell.length_b   1.000
_cell.length_c   1.000
_cell.angle_alpha   90.00
_cell.angle_beta   90.00
_cell.angle_gamma   90.00
#
_symmetry.space_group_name_H-M   'P 1'
#
loop_
_entity.id
_entity.type
_entity.pdbx_description
1 polymer ?
#
loop_
_entity_poly.entity_id
_entity_poly.type
_entity_poly.pdbx_seq_one_letter_code
_entity_poly.pdbx_strand_id
1 'polypeptide(L)'
;MENKKITTAQIATSFGLLLGGINILYGIMLFTLDMHYQNDTATSLIGYGFLIGIIIWGIMRFKKINNGYIKLSEALKTGVGTALISGIVIAIYFVIMSQYIDPEFINKSIEYQKQKMLQENPEISLESVDKIFDMQKEFSGPIITSGFIIIFNLFFGFIISLVVGLILKKSQPE
;
A
#
# COMPACT_ATOMS: atom_id res chain seq x y z
N MET A 1 -22.63 25.28 -20.08
CA MET A 1 -21.55 24.71 -19.24
C MET A 1 -21.42 23.24 -19.60
N GLU A 2 -20.33 22.89 -20.25
CA GLU A 2 -20.07 21.50 -20.67
C GLU A 2 -19.89 20.65 -19.40
N ASN A 3 -20.78 19.70 -19.18
CA ASN A 3 -20.75 18.78 -18.03
C ASN A 3 -19.57 17.83 -18.23
N LYS A 4 -18.37 18.25 -17.79
CA LYS A 4 -17.14 17.49 -17.94
C LYS A 4 -17.29 16.13 -17.24
N LYS A 5 -17.48 15.09 -18.02
CA LYS A 5 -17.69 13.73 -17.52
C LYS A 5 -16.45 13.30 -16.70
N ILE A 6 -16.64 13.02 -15.42
CA ILE A 6 -15.56 12.59 -14.53
C ILE A 6 -15.02 11.24 -15.02
N THR A 7 -13.72 11.14 -15.17
CA THR A 7 -13.03 9.95 -15.69
C THR A 7 -12.56 9.03 -14.56
N THR A 8 -12.33 7.75 -14.87
CA THR A 8 -11.69 6.79 -13.95
C THR A 8 -10.34 7.29 -13.45
N ALA A 9 -9.57 7.95 -14.32
CA ALA A 9 -8.26 8.50 -13.98
C ALA A 9 -8.36 9.62 -12.92
N GLN A 10 -9.34 10.52 -13.03
CA GLN A 10 -9.53 11.59 -12.05
C GLN A 10 -9.90 11.03 -10.67
N ILE A 11 -10.78 10.03 -10.62
CA ILE A 11 -11.10 9.35 -9.35
C ILE A 11 -9.86 8.62 -8.81
N ALA A 12 -9.16 7.87 -9.64
CA ALA A 12 -7.94 7.16 -9.25
C ALA A 12 -6.90 8.11 -8.66
N THR A 13 -6.68 9.27 -9.29
CA THR A 13 -5.73 10.28 -8.77
C THR A 13 -6.18 10.84 -7.42
N SER A 14 -7.44 11.25 -7.30
CA SER A 14 -7.95 11.82 -6.05
C SER A 14 -7.88 10.83 -4.89
N PHE A 15 -8.33 9.60 -5.13
CA PHE A 15 -8.35 8.56 -4.10
C PHE A 15 -6.96 7.96 -3.83
N GLY A 16 -6.08 7.94 -4.83
CA GLY A 16 -4.69 7.52 -4.67
C GLY A 16 -3.88 8.51 -3.82
N LEU A 17 -4.06 9.82 -4.05
CA LEU A 17 -3.45 10.86 -3.20
C LEU A 17 -4.03 10.84 -1.78
N LEU A 18 -5.34 10.64 -1.64
CA LEU A 18 -5.98 10.49 -0.33
C LEU A 18 -5.40 9.30 0.44
N LEU A 19 -5.32 8.13 -0.20
CA LEU A 19 -4.77 6.92 0.39
C LEU A 19 -3.28 7.10 0.76
N GLY A 20 -2.49 7.68 -0.15
CA GLY A 20 -1.09 8.00 0.11
C GLY A 20 -0.93 8.94 1.29
N GLY A 21 -1.74 10.01 1.35
CA GLY A 21 -1.73 10.96 2.46
C GLY A 21 -2.10 10.32 3.80
N ILE A 22 -3.13 9.46 3.84
CA ILE A 22 -3.52 8.71 5.05
C ILE A 22 -2.36 7.81 5.51
N ASN A 23 -1.70 7.10 4.57
CA ASN A 23 -0.56 6.25 4.92
C ASN A 23 0.65 7.06 5.43
N ILE A 24 0.91 8.25 4.88
CA ILE A 24 1.96 9.15 5.40
C ILE A 24 1.64 9.58 6.83
N LEU A 25 0.40 10.03 7.09
CA LEU A 25 -0.01 10.43 8.44
C LEU A 25 0.10 9.26 9.42
N TYR A 26 -0.30 8.07 8.99
CA TYR A 26 -0.15 6.85 9.78
C TYR A 26 1.33 6.51 10.03
N GLY A 27 2.18 6.62 9.01
CA GLY A 27 3.63 6.43 9.14
C GLY A 27 4.29 7.42 10.11
N ILE A 28 3.89 8.70 10.06
CA ILE A 28 4.34 9.72 11.01
C ILE A 28 3.89 9.39 12.44
N MET A 29 2.66 8.93 12.62
CA MET A 29 2.16 8.49 13.91
C MET A 29 2.99 7.32 14.46
N LEU A 30 3.28 6.30 13.63
CA LEU A 30 4.13 5.19 14.04
C LEU A 30 5.56 5.64 14.37
N PHE A 31 6.09 6.63 13.64
CA PHE A 31 7.39 7.22 13.91
C PHE A 31 7.42 7.90 15.28
N THR A 32 6.41 8.70 15.60
CA THR A 32 6.34 9.38 16.91
C THR A 32 6.16 8.41 18.08
N LEU A 33 5.63 7.22 17.83
CA LEU A 33 5.46 6.16 18.82
C LEU A 33 6.66 5.18 18.86
N ASP A 34 7.71 5.43 18.07
CA ASP A 34 8.87 4.55 17.92
C ASP A 34 8.50 3.10 17.50
N MET A 35 7.44 2.98 16.71
CA MET A 35 6.90 1.69 16.23
C MET A 35 7.09 1.47 14.72
N HIS A 36 7.59 2.47 14.00
CA HIS A 36 7.65 2.50 12.53
C HIS A 36 8.57 1.43 11.92
N TYR A 37 9.56 0.94 12.66
CA TYR A 37 10.49 -0.11 12.22
C TYR A 37 10.07 -1.53 12.60
N GLN A 38 9.03 -1.68 13.43
CA GLN A 38 8.66 -2.98 14.03
C GLN A 38 7.99 -3.92 13.04
N ASN A 39 7.38 -3.41 11.95
CA ASN A 39 6.62 -4.21 10.96
C ASN A 39 5.68 -5.24 11.60
N ASP A 40 5.00 -4.82 12.68
CA ASP A 40 4.11 -5.70 13.41
C ASP A 40 2.83 -6.01 12.60
N THR A 41 2.28 -7.21 12.82
CA THR A 41 1.07 -7.67 12.10
C THR A 41 -0.11 -6.73 12.29
N ALA A 42 -0.31 -6.21 13.51
CA ALA A 42 -1.43 -5.33 13.81
C ALA A 42 -1.33 -4.00 13.04
N THR A 43 -0.15 -3.38 13.03
CA THR A 43 0.10 -2.13 12.31
C THR A 43 -0.03 -2.32 10.80
N SER A 44 0.43 -3.45 10.28
CA SER A 44 0.30 -3.80 8.87
C SER A 44 -1.15 -4.01 8.44
N LEU A 45 -1.97 -4.66 9.26
CA LEU A 45 -3.40 -4.87 9.00
C LEU A 45 -4.17 -3.55 8.91
N ILE A 46 -3.82 -2.54 9.70
CA ILE A 46 -4.41 -1.20 9.59
C ILE A 46 -4.11 -0.58 8.22
N GLY A 47 -2.86 -0.66 7.76
CA GLY A 47 -2.46 -0.17 6.43
C GLY A 47 -3.21 -0.86 5.29
N TYR A 48 -3.38 -2.20 5.36
CA TYR A 48 -4.20 -2.94 4.41
C TYR A 48 -5.68 -2.56 4.50
N GLY A 49 -6.19 -2.28 5.70
CA GLY A 49 -7.55 -1.78 5.91
C GLY A 49 -7.79 -0.46 5.16
N PHE A 50 -6.85 0.47 5.22
CA PHE A 50 -6.91 1.71 4.44
C PHE A 50 -6.91 1.45 2.93
N LEU A 51 -6.02 0.56 2.44
CA LEU A 51 -5.94 0.20 1.02
C LEU A 51 -7.28 -0.34 0.52
N ILE A 52 -7.84 -1.34 1.22
CA ILE A 52 -9.11 -1.97 0.86
C ILE A 52 -10.24 -0.95 0.91
N GLY A 53 -10.38 -0.22 2.00
CA GLY A 53 -11.47 0.73 2.22
C GLY A 53 -11.50 1.85 1.18
N ILE A 54 -10.35 2.46 0.90
CA ILE A 54 -10.24 3.58 -0.03
C ILE A 54 -10.43 3.14 -1.48
N ILE A 55 -9.93 1.95 -1.87
CA ILE A 55 -10.18 1.42 -3.22
C ILE A 55 -11.67 1.14 -3.42
N ILE A 56 -12.32 0.48 -2.47
CA ILE A 56 -13.77 0.22 -2.52
C ILE A 56 -14.54 1.54 -2.65
N TRP A 57 -14.20 2.51 -1.81
CA TRP A 57 -14.86 3.82 -1.84
C TRP A 57 -14.66 4.53 -3.18
N GLY A 58 -13.45 4.53 -3.74
CA GLY A 58 -13.16 5.11 -5.06
C GLY A 58 -13.99 4.47 -6.18
N ILE A 59 -14.08 3.13 -6.21
CA ILE A 59 -14.87 2.40 -7.20
C ILE A 59 -16.37 2.72 -7.03
N MET A 60 -16.88 2.72 -5.80
CA MET A 60 -18.27 3.09 -5.50
C MET A 60 -18.57 4.55 -5.88
N ARG A 61 -17.65 5.45 -5.63
CA ARG A 61 -17.77 6.87 -6.00
C ARG A 61 -17.85 7.03 -7.51
N PHE A 62 -16.98 6.35 -8.27
CA PHE A 62 -17.07 6.34 -9.74
C PHE A 62 -18.41 5.83 -10.21
N LYS A 63 -18.87 4.66 -9.72
CA LYS A 63 -20.18 4.09 -10.07
C LYS A 63 -21.32 5.08 -9.81
N LYS A 64 -21.33 5.75 -8.65
CA LYS A 64 -22.35 6.75 -8.30
C LYS A 64 -22.37 7.91 -9.29
N ILE A 65 -21.21 8.45 -9.67
CA ILE A 65 -21.10 9.57 -10.62
C ILE A 65 -21.46 9.15 -12.03
N ASN A 66 -21.23 7.88 -12.38
CA ASN A 66 -21.59 7.29 -13.67
C ASN A 66 -23.03 6.73 -13.69
N ASN A 67 -23.96 7.42 -13.04
CA ASN A 67 -25.40 7.09 -13.00
C ASN A 67 -25.71 5.68 -12.48
N GLY A 68 -24.86 5.14 -11.59
CA GLY A 68 -25.05 3.81 -11.02
C GLY A 68 -24.55 2.66 -11.89
N TYR A 69 -23.88 2.94 -13.00
CA TYR A 69 -23.28 1.95 -13.90
C TYR A 69 -21.77 1.90 -13.76
N ILE A 70 -21.20 0.70 -13.87
CA ILE A 70 -19.76 0.48 -13.91
C ILE A 70 -19.44 -0.83 -14.64
N LYS A 71 -18.52 -0.76 -15.59
CA LYS A 71 -17.94 -1.94 -16.24
C LYS A 71 -16.78 -2.47 -15.40
N LEU A 72 -16.48 -3.77 -15.50
CA LEU A 72 -15.34 -4.37 -14.81
C LEU A 72 -14.03 -3.63 -15.13
N SER A 73 -13.82 -3.27 -16.39
CA SER A 73 -12.64 -2.52 -16.84
C SER A 73 -12.54 -1.14 -16.19
N GLU A 74 -13.66 -0.46 -15.91
CA GLU A 74 -13.69 0.83 -15.23
C GLU A 74 -13.35 0.68 -13.73
N ALA A 75 -13.86 -0.36 -13.08
CA ALA A 75 -13.53 -0.69 -11.70
C ALA A 75 -12.03 -0.99 -11.56
N LEU A 76 -11.47 -1.83 -12.45
CA LEU A 76 -10.04 -2.12 -12.49
C LEU A 76 -9.21 -0.85 -12.72
N LYS A 77 -9.54 -0.02 -13.72
CA LYS A 77 -8.83 1.25 -13.97
C LYS A 77 -8.86 2.17 -12.77
N THR A 78 -10.00 2.27 -12.09
CA THR A 78 -10.15 3.12 -10.91
C THR A 78 -9.32 2.59 -9.73
N GLY A 79 -9.48 1.31 -9.38
CA GLY A 79 -8.84 0.77 -8.18
C GLY A 79 -7.34 0.53 -8.34
N VAL A 80 -6.90 -0.04 -9.48
CA VAL A 80 -5.46 -0.23 -9.77
C VAL A 80 -4.77 1.13 -9.90
N GLY A 81 -5.42 2.12 -10.55
CA GLY A 81 -4.90 3.48 -10.62
C GLY A 81 -4.78 4.13 -9.23
N THR A 82 -5.76 3.93 -8.35
CA THR A 82 -5.70 4.38 -6.94
C THR A 82 -4.49 3.75 -6.22
N ALA A 83 -4.31 2.45 -6.36
CA ALA A 83 -3.21 1.72 -5.74
C ALA A 83 -1.84 2.15 -6.29
N LEU A 84 -1.72 2.38 -7.60
CA LEU A 84 -0.48 2.86 -8.22
C LEU A 84 -0.07 4.23 -7.67
N ILE A 85 -0.99 5.19 -7.68
CA ILE A 85 -0.69 6.55 -7.24
C ILE A 85 -0.35 6.56 -5.74
N SER A 86 -1.10 5.83 -4.92
CA SER A 86 -0.78 5.66 -3.50
C SER A 86 0.58 4.99 -3.31
N GLY A 87 0.87 3.92 -4.06
CA GLY A 87 2.15 3.22 -3.99
C GLY A 87 3.34 4.14 -4.31
N ILE A 88 3.21 5.01 -5.32
CA ILE A 88 4.24 6.01 -5.64
C ILE A 88 4.41 7.01 -4.50
N VAL A 89 3.32 7.53 -3.94
CA VAL A 89 3.36 8.49 -2.81
C VAL A 89 4.03 7.86 -1.59
N ILE A 90 3.67 6.62 -1.26
CA ILE A 90 4.26 5.88 -0.13
C ILE A 90 5.74 5.58 -0.40
N ALA A 91 6.11 5.21 -1.63
CA ALA A 91 7.50 4.95 -2.00
C ALA A 91 8.38 6.20 -1.85
N ILE A 92 7.89 7.37 -2.27
CA ILE A 92 8.60 8.65 -2.07
C ILE A 92 8.76 8.94 -0.57
N TYR A 93 7.68 8.79 0.22
CA TYR A 93 7.74 8.95 1.66
C TYR A 93 8.76 8.00 2.30
N PHE A 94 8.77 6.73 1.88
CA PHE A 94 9.71 5.72 2.39
C PHE A 94 11.19 6.11 2.13
N VAL A 95 11.49 6.60 0.92
CA VAL A 95 12.84 7.09 0.59
C VAL A 95 13.23 8.26 1.50
N ILE A 96 12.33 9.24 1.67
CA ILE A 96 12.59 10.39 2.55
C ILE A 96 12.80 9.93 3.99
N MET A 97 11.94 9.04 4.47
CA MET A 97 11.99 8.50 5.83
C MET A 97 13.31 7.78 6.08
N SER A 98 13.67 6.82 5.22
CA SER A 98 14.82 5.94 5.40
C SER A 98 16.18 6.59 5.09
N GLN A 99 16.21 7.72 4.38
CA GLN A 99 17.48 8.36 4.04
C GLN A 99 17.74 9.66 4.80
N TYR A 100 16.68 10.39 5.19
CA TYR A 100 16.82 11.73 5.76
C TYR A 100 16.26 11.86 7.17
N ILE A 101 15.18 11.14 7.51
CA ILE A 101 14.52 11.26 8.81
C ILE A 101 15.10 10.25 9.81
N ASP A 102 15.14 8.97 9.42
CA ASP A 102 15.77 7.90 10.22
C ASP A 102 16.65 7.02 9.33
N PRO A 103 17.92 7.41 9.09
CA PRO A 103 18.86 6.63 8.28
C PRO A 103 19.12 5.22 8.84
N GLU A 104 18.87 4.99 10.13
CA GLU A 104 19.02 3.69 10.78
C GLU A 104 17.77 2.81 10.69
N PHE A 105 16.69 3.30 10.09
CA PHE A 105 15.41 2.59 9.95
C PHE A 105 15.58 1.15 9.49
N ILE A 106 16.34 0.92 8.42
CA ILE A 106 16.56 -0.42 7.85
C ILE A 106 17.28 -1.33 8.85
N ASN A 107 18.33 -0.83 9.50
CA ASN A 107 19.08 -1.61 10.48
C ASN A 107 18.22 -1.93 11.71
N LYS A 108 17.47 -0.96 12.22
CA LYS A 108 16.53 -1.14 13.35
C LYS A 108 15.45 -2.18 13.01
N SER A 109 14.92 -2.11 11.78
CA SER A 109 13.89 -3.06 11.32
C SER A 109 14.44 -4.49 11.24
N ILE A 110 15.64 -4.66 10.69
CA ILE A 110 16.31 -5.97 10.61
C ILE A 110 16.59 -6.51 12.01
N GLU A 111 17.16 -5.71 12.89
CA GLU A 111 17.47 -6.13 14.25
C GLU A 111 16.22 -6.54 15.04
N TYR A 112 15.16 -5.76 14.95
CA TYR A 112 13.87 -6.09 15.56
C TYR A 112 13.31 -7.42 15.05
N GLN A 113 13.36 -7.65 13.74
CA GLN A 113 12.87 -8.89 13.12
C GLN A 113 13.73 -10.10 13.51
N LYS A 114 15.07 -9.93 13.61
CA LYS A 114 15.97 -10.98 14.12
C LYS A 114 15.60 -11.39 15.55
N GLN A 115 15.44 -10.42 16.44
CA GLN A 115 15.06 -10.67 17.82
C GLN A 115 13.71 -11.37 17.92
N LYS A 116 12.73 -10.92 17.14
CA LYS A 116 11.40 -11.52 17.08
C LYS A 116 11.46 -12.96 16.59
N MET A 117 12.21 -13.24 15.52
CA MET A 117 12.38 -14.58 14.97
C MET A 117 12.99 -15.56 15.98
N LEU A 118 13.99 -15.11 16.75
CA LEU A 118 14.61 -15.91 17.81
C LEU A 118 13.67 -16.19 18.98
N GLN A 119 12.81 -15.21 19.31
CA GLN A 119 11.81 -15.39 20.38
C GLN A 119 10.70 -16.36 19.97
N GLU A 120 10.23 -16.25 18.72
CA GLU A 120 9.15 -17.10 18.20
C GLU A 120 9.62 -18.52 17.85
N ASN A 121 10.91 -18.72 17.58
CA ASN A 121 11.50 -19.99 17.20
C ASN A 121 12.77 -20.29 18.01
N PRO A 122 12.64 -20.73 19.28
CA PRO A 122 13.81 -20.96 20.17
C PRO A 122 14.80 -22.03 19.66
N GLU A 123 14.37 -22.90 18.75
CA GLU A 123 15.20 -23.96 18.17
C GLU A 123 16.05 -23.50 16.98
N ILE A 124 15.79 -22.30 16.44
CA ILE A 124 16.57 -21.80 15.31
C ILE A 124 17.94 -21.31 15.77
N SER A 125 19.00 -21.70 15.04
CA SER A 125 20.34 -21.24 15.38
C SER A 125 20.57 -19.77 14.98
N LEU A 126 21.33 -19.04 15.80
CA LEU A 126 21.75 -17.67 15.49
C LEU A 126 22.39 -17.56 14.11
N GLU A 127 23.24 -18.52 13.73
CA GLU A 127 23.89 -18.55 12.41
C GLU A 127 22.87 -18.62 11.26
N SER A 128 21.80 -19.40 11.42
CA SER A 128 20.73 -19.49 10.41
C SER A 128 19.95 -18.18 10.28
N VAL A 129 19.66 -17.54 11.41
CA VAL A 129 18.99 -16.24 11.45
C VAL A 129 19.87 -15.19 10.78
N ASP A 130 21.14 -15.12 11.11
CA ASP A 130 22.08 -14.16 10.51
C ASP A 130 22.18 -14.33 9.00
N LYS A 131 22.29 -15.56 8.49
CA LYS A 131 22.29 -15.82 7.04
C LYS A 131 21.03 -15.33 6.34
N ILE A 132 19.86 -15.53 6.93
CA ILE A 132 18.57 -15.07 6.37
C ILE A 132 18.59 -13.55 6.25
N PHE A 133 18.98 -12.85 7.31
CA PHE A 133 18.93 -11.40 7.34
C PHE A 133 20.07 -10.73 6.56
N ASP A 134 21.22 -11.37 6.42
CA ASP A 134 22.29 -10.90 5.53
C ASP A 134 21.83 -10.93 4.06
N MET A 135 21.17 -12.00 3.64
CA MET A 135 20.53 -12.03 2.31
C MET A 135 19.42 -10.98 2.15
N GLN A 136 18.59 -10.80 3.18
CA GLN A 136 17.55 -9.78 3.15
C GLN A 136 18.12 -8.37 3.02
N LYS A 137 19.25 -8.09 3.68
CA LYS A 137 19.92 -6.78 3.66
C LYS A 137 20.35 -6.37 2.26
N GLU A 138 20.76 -7.31 1.40
CA GLU A 138 21.11 -7.03 0.01
C GLU A 138 19.92 -6.47 -0.79
N PHE A 139 18.68 -6.85 -0.42
CA PHE A 139 17.45 -6.42 -1.07
C PHE A 139 16.71 -5.30 -0.30
N SER A 140 17.26 -4.83 0.81
CA SER A 140 16.63 -3.82 1.68
C SER A 140 17.00 -2.37 1.32
N GLY A 141 17.72 -2.16 0.21
CA GLY A 141 18.04 -0.81 -0.27
C GLY A 141 16.80 0.03 -0.56
N PRO A 142 16.83 1.37 -0.28
CA PRO A 142 15.65 2.23 -0.39
C PRO A 142 14.97 2.18 -1.76
N ILE A 143 15.74 2.10 -2.84
CA ILE A 143 15.19 2.01 -4.20
C ILE A 143 14.50 0.67 -4.45
N ILE A 144 15.13 -0.43 -4.03
CA ILE A 144 14.58 -1.79 -4.21
C ILE A 144 13.28 -1.92 -3.38
N THR A 145 13.31 -1.50 -2.11
CA THR A 145 12.14 -1.52 -1.24
C THR A 145 11.01 -0.66 -1.79
N SER A 146 11.31 0.53 -2.34
CA SER A 146 10.32 1.38 -3.01
C SER A 146 9.67 0.68 -4.19
N GLY A 147 10.45 -0.07 -4.98
CA GLY A 147 9.92 -0.90 -6.07
C GLY A 147 8.94 -1.97 -5.56
N PHE A 148 9.31 -2.68 -4.49
CA PHE A 148 8.41 -3.64 -3.85
C PHE A 148 7.12 -2.99 -3.32
N ILE A 149 7.20 -1.82 -2.68
CA ILE A 149 6.02 -1.08 -2.20
C ILE A 149 5.04 -0.85 -3.36
N ILE A 150 5.52 -0.38 -4.51
CA ILE A 150 4.67 -0.12 -5.68
C ILE A 150 4.07 -1.43 -6.22
N ILE A 151 4.89 -2.47 -6.37
CA ILE A 151 4.46 -3.78 -6.90
C ILE A 151 3.39 -4.41 -6.00
N PHE A 152 3.60 -4.42 -4.68
CA PHE A 152 2.62 -4.95 -3.73
C PHE A 152 1.32 -4.14 -3.73
N ASN A 153 1.40 -2.81 -3.76
CA ASN A 153 0.20 -1.98 -3.89
C ASN A 153 -0.58 -2.31 -5.16
N LEU A 154 0.10 -2.43 -6.31
CA LEU A 154 -0.52 -2.80 -7.58
C LEU A 154 -1.17 -4.19 -7.51
N PHE A 155 -0.47 -5.18 -6.96
CA PHE A 155 -0.96 -6.54 -6.86
C PHE A 155 -2.24 -6.63 -6.01
N PHE A 156 -2.22 -6.08 -4.80
CA PHE A 156 -3.39 -6.04 -3.94
C PHE A 156 -4.50 -5.14 -4.51
N GLY A 157 -4.12 -3.99 -5.08
CA GLY A 157 -5.05 -3.11 -5.75
C GLY A 157 -5.78 -3.79 -6.91
N PHE A 158 -5.09 -4.63 -7.68
CA PHE A 158 -5.70 -5.43 -8.74
C PHE A 158 -6.68 -6.45 -8.16
N ILE A 159 -6.28 -7.24 -7.15
CA ILE A 159 -7.15 -8.25 -6.53
C ILE A 159 -8.42 -7.61 -5.95
N ILE A 160 -8.27 -6.54 -5.17
CA ILE A 160 -9.39 -5.82 -4.55
C ILE A 160 -10.33 -5.28 -5.64
N SER A 161 -9.75 -4.63 -6.67
CA SER A 161 -10.53 -4.04 -7.76
C SER A 161 -11.24 -5.07 -8.60
N LEU A 162 -10.64 -6.25 -8.79
CA LEU A 162 -11.25 -7.37 -9.51
C LEU A 162 -12.47 -7.90 -8.74
N VAL A 163 -12.30 -8.19 -7.46
CA VAL A 163 -13.38 -8.70 -6.60
C VAL A 163 -14.53 -7.69 -6.52
N VAL A 164 -14.21 -6.44 -6.18
CA VAL A 164 -15.22 -5.37 -6.07
C VAL A 164 -15.87 -5.07 -7.40
N GLY A 165 -15.11 -5.07 -8.49
CA GLY A 165 -15.60 -4.85 -9.84
C GLY A 165 -16.56 -5.95 -10.29
N LEU A 166 -16.29 -7.21 -9.98
CA LEU A 166 -17.19 -8.34 -10.26
C LEU A 166 -18.51 -8.23 -9.48
N ILE A 167 -18.46 -7.80 -8.22
CA ILE A 167 -19.66 -7.62 -7.38
C ILE A 167 -20.47 -6.40 -7.83
N LEU A 168 -19.80 -5.30 -8.17
CA LEU A 168 -20.46 -4.03 -8.42
C LEU A 168 -20.80 -3.78 -9.90
N LYS A 169 -20.29 -4.61 -10.85
CA LYS A 169 -20.54 -4.41 -12.28
C LYS A 169 -22.02 -4.30 -12.60
N LYS A 170 -22.36 -3.29 -13.37
CA LYS A 170 -23.71 -3.05 -13.90
C LYS A 170 -23.56 -2.34 -15.23
N SER A 171 -23.86 -3.04 -16.33
CA SER A 171 -23.84 -2.45 -17.68
C SER A 171 -25.00 -1.48 -17.88
N GLN A 172 -24.78 -0.44 -18.68
CA GLN A 172 -25.87 0.41 -19.14
C GLN A 172 -26.80 -0.41 -20.08
N PRO A 173 -28.11 -0.25 -20.00
CA PRO A 173 -29.00 -0.79 -21.05
C PRO A 173 -28.59 -0.18 -22.40
N GLU A 174 -28.64 -0.98 -23.45
CA GLU A 174 -28.45 -0.53 -24.82
C GLU A 174 -29.62 0.31 -25.28
#